data_374c1019889aaf7b3191aa6492b15058
#
_entry.id   374c1019889aaf7b3191aa6492b15058
#
_cell.length_a   1.000
_cell.length_b   1.000
_cell.length_c   1.000
_cell.angle_alpha   90.00
_cell.angle_beta   90.00
_cell.angle_gamma   90.00
#
_symmetry.space_group_name_H-M   'P 1'
#
loop_
_entity.id
_entity.type
_entity.pdbx_description
1 polymer ?
#
loop_
_entity_poly.entity_id
_entity_poly.type
_entity_poly.pdbx_seq_one_letter_code
_entity_poly.pdbx_strand_id
1 'polypeptide(L)'
;FGAYGAMPFNWVKTDDGKYVYGGLQPQTTEALKTLRQWYSEGLIHPDFITDSLSGTAKEKFANGKVGYINGLGGYYDKTDASAVQNLTVSLNPGAVIENATPVKGPEGKSGGFIWGSGAHVVSFGVQLEKDEAKLKKILEILNTMVSDDDVMLRVRLGEENVSYKLSDGSSEIADGIDFISPYD
;
A
#
# COMPACT_ATOMS: atom_id res chain seq x y z
N PHE A 1 2.58 15.36 5.53
CA PHE A 1 1.28 15.78 6.08
C PHE A 1 1.11 15.32 7.53
N GLY A 2 1.26 14.03 7.84
CA GLY A 2 1.06 13.51 9.20
C GLY A 2 1.88 14.18 10.29
N ALA A 3 3.06 14.68 9.98
CA ALA A 3 3.89 15.47 10.89
C ALA A 3 3.24 16.80 11.32
N TYR A 4 2.29 17.29 10.55
CA TYR A 4 1.46 18.46 10.87
C TYR A 4 0.08 18.08 11.44
N GLY A 5 -0.17 16.78 11.64
CA GLY A 5 -1.51 16.28 11.99
C GLY A 5 -2.54 16.45 10.89
N ALA A 6 -2.08 16.58 9.63
CA ALA A 6 -2.93 16.75 8.47
C ALA A 6 -3.15 15.42 7.74
N MET A 7 -4.41 15.17 7.36
CA MET A 7 -4.83 14.02 6.56
C MET A 7 -5.64 14.52 5.36
N PRO A 8 -4.99 15.06 4.32
CA PRO A 8 -5.65 15.85 3.28
C PRO A 8 -6.70 15.10 2.46
N PHE A 9 -6.63 13.78 2.42
CA PHE A 9 -7.56 12.96 1.62
C PHE A 9 -8.65 12.28 2.46
N ASN A 10 -8.71 12.56 3.78
CA ASN A 10 -9.65 11.92 4.68
C ASN A 10 -10.63 12.92 5.29
N TRP A 11 -11.78 12.41 5.70
CA TRP A 11 -12.65 13.11 6.64
C TRP A 11 -12.11 12.94 8.04
N VAL A 12 -11.84 14.02 8.72
CA VAL A 12 -11.24 14.04 10.06
C VAL A 12 -12.28 14.49 11.07
N LYS A 13 -12.41 13.77 12.16
CA LYS A 13 -13.26 14.16 13.29
C LYS A 13 -12.50 15.20 14.13
N THR A 14 -13.12 16.35 14.31
CA THR A 14 -12.60 17.45 15.14
C THR A 14 -12.95 17.22 16.62
N ASP A 15 -12.30 17.95 17.53
CA ASP A 15 -12.52 17.82 18.98
C ASP A 15 -13.96 18.14 19.39
N ASP A 16 -14.67 19.00 18.63
CA ASP A 16 -16.10 19.28 18.82
C ASP A 16 -17.02 18.22 18.19
N GLY A 17 -16.46 17.13 17.70
CA GLY A 17 -17.19 15.98 17.20
C GLY A 17 -17.69 16.09 15.76
N LYS A 18 -17.40 17.18 15.05
CA LYS A 18 -17.76 17.35 13.65
C LYS A 18 -16.79 16.62 12.74
N TYR A 19 -17.26 16.30 11.53
CA TYR A 19 -16.39 15.79 10.46
C TYR A 19 -16.10 16.89 9.45
N VAL A 20 -14.83 17.09 9.18
CA VAL A 20 -14.33 18.07 8.22
C VAL A 20 -13.40 17.39 7.21
N TYR A 21 -13.40 17.89 5.98
CA TYR A 21 -12.48 17.37 4.98
C TYR A 21 -11.05 17.83 5.26
N GLY A 22 -10.15 16.90 5.45
CA GLY A 22 -8.77 17.17 5.86
C GLY A 22 -7.99 18.08 4.91
N GLY A 23 -8.30 18.05 3.61
CA GLY A 23 -7.70 18.94 2.61
C GLY A 23 -7.95 20.42 2.83
N LEU A 24 -9.01 20.79 3.54
CA LEU A 24 -9.38 22.17 3.84
C LEU A 24 -8.89 22.65 5.22
N GLN A 25 -8.17 21.80 5.94
CA GLN A 25 -7.67 22.15 7.27
C GLN A 25 -6.45 23.07 7.20
N PRO A 26 -6.29 24.03 8.15
CA PRO A 26 -5.12 24.90 8.23
C PRO A 26 -3.80 24.13 8.25
N GLN A 27 -3.76 22.99 8.95
CA GLN A 27 -2.58 22.12 9.05
C GLN A 27 -2.13 21.58 7.68
N THR A 28 -3.07 21.32 6.78
CA THR A 28 -2.77 20.93 5.39
C THR A 28 -2.08 22.06 4.65
N THR A 29 -2.52 23.30 4.85
CA THR A 29 -1.87 24.48 4.27
C THR A 29 -0.43 24.65 4.77
N GLU A 30 -0.19 24.45 6.06
CA GLU A 30 1.18 24.54 6.62
C GLU A 30 2.09 23.43 6.07
N ALA A 31 1.59 22.21 5.96
CA ALA A 31 2.33 21.12 5.34
C ALA A 31 2.67 21.44 3.86
N LEU A 32 1.74 22.01 3.11
CA LEU A 32 1.98 22.42 1.72
C LEU A 32 3.01 23.54 1.59
N LYS A 33 3.05 24.49 2.52
CA LYS A 33 4.09 25.53 2.56
C LYS A 33 5.48 24.90 2.74
N THR A 34 5.61 23.93 3.63
CA THR A 34 6.87 23.20 3.84
C THR A 34 7.28 22.41 2.59
N LEU A 35 6.35 21.69 1.96
CA LEU A 35 6.64 20.98 0.71
C LEU A 35 7.06 21.94 -0.41
N ARG A 36 6.42 23.10 -0.53
CA ARG A 36 6.83 24.14 -1.48
C ARG A 36 8.24 24.66 -1.19
N GLN A 37 8.58 24.88 0.07
CA GLN A 37 9.93 25.26 0.46
C GLN A 37 10.93 24.18 0.05
N TRP A 38 10.71 22.92 0.39
CA TRP A 38 11.58 21.81 0.02
C TRP A 38 11.75 21.67 -1.50
N TYR A 39 10.68 21.94 -2.25
CA TYR A 39 10.78 21.98 -3.70
C TYR A 39 11.70 23.12 -4.18
N SER A 40 11.55 24.33 -3.62
CA SER A 40 12.40 25.47 -3.98
C SER A 40 13.87 25.30 -3.57
N GLU A 41 14.13 24.49 -2.55
CA GLU A 41 15.48 24.11 -2.07
C GLU A 41 16.08 22.92 -2.84
N GLY A 42 15.34 22.33 -3.77
CA GLY A 42 15.79 21.16 -4.55
C GLY A 42 15.75 19.84 -3.79
N LEU A 43 15.11 19.76 -2.62
CA LEU A 43 14.94 18.54 -1.84
C LEU A 43 13.87 17.62 -2.43
N ILE A 44 12.93 18.15 -3.18
CA ILE A 44 11.95 17.40 -3.94
C ILE A 44 12.37 17.40 -5.41
N HIS A 45 12.43 16.21 -6.01
CA HIS A 45 12.84 16.07 -7.40
C HIS A 45 11.93 16.90 -8.32
N PRO A 46 12.47 17.70 -9.27
CA PRO A 46 11.67 18.63 -10.07
C PRO A 46 10.57 17.97 -10.91
N ASP A 47 10.80 16.75 -11.35
CA ASP A 47 9.82 16.00 -12.17
C ASP A 47 8.74 15.29 -11.35
N PHE A 48 8.63 15.54 -10.04
CA PHE A 48 7.67 14.81 -9.18
C PHE A 48 6.23 14.85 -9.69
N ILE A 49 5.85 15.89 -10.43
CA ILE A 49 4.49 16.03 -11.00
C ILE A 49 4.23 15.02 -12.12
N THR A 50 5.28 14.64 -12.86
CA THR A 50 5.21 13.70 -13.98
C THR A 50 5.57 12.28 -13.60
N ASP A 51 6.09 12.07 -12.40
CA ASP A 51 6.48 10.76 -11.93
C ASP A 51 5.26 9.88 -11.60
N SER A 52 5.26 8.67 -12.11
CA SER A 52 4.31 7.65 -11.67
C SER A 52 4.86 6.91 -10.45
N LEU A 53 3.99 6.60 -9.49
CA LEU A 53 4.35 5.80 -8.31
C LEU A 53 4.86 4.39 -8.66
N SER A 54 4.42 3.86 -9.80
CA SER A 54 4.74 2.51 -10.25
C SER A 54 5.99 2.40 -11.14
N GLY A 55 6.52 3.50 -11.64
CA GLY A 55 7.60 3.50 -12.63
C GLY A 55 8.75 4.44 -12.27
N THR A 56 8.73 5.62 -12.84
CA THR A 56 9.85 6.58 -12.80
C THR A 56 10.34 6.95 -11.41
N ALA A 57 9.47 7.02 -10.41
CA ALA A 57 9.88 7.30 -9.03
C ALA A 57 10.73 6.15 -8.45
N LYS A 58 10.34 4.88 -8.70
CA LYS A 58 11.12 3.71 -8.29
C LYS A 58 12.49 3.67 -8.97
N GLU A 59 12.54 3.94 -10.27
CA GLU A 59 13.79 3.98 -11.04
C GLU A 59 14.74 5.05 -10.52
N LYS A 60 14.25 6.25 -10.20
CA LYS A 60 15.06 7.33 -9.62
C LYS A 60 15.65 6.92 -8.28
N PHE A 61 14.87 6.27 -7.42
CA PHE A 61 15.36 5.77 -6.14
C PHE A 61 16.40 4.66 -6.35
N ALA A 62 16.10 3.66 -7.17
CA ALA A 62 17.01 2.55 -7.46
C ALA A 62 18.35 3.00 -8.07
N ASN A 63 18.33 4.05 -8.89
CA ASN A 63 19.52 4.67 -9.46
C ASN A 63 20.23 5.68 -8.53
N GLY A 64 19.81 5.80 -7.28
CA GLY A 64 20.43 6.70 -6.30
C GLY A 64 20.21 8.19 -6.57
N LYS A 65 19.20 8.55 -7.38
CA LYS A 65 18.86 9.96 -7.66
C LYS A 65 18.11 10.62 -6.51
N VAL A 66 17.41 9.83 -5.71
CA VAL A 66 16.67 10.28 -4.53
C VAL A 66 16.94 9.30 -3.38
N GLY A 67 17.08 9.82 -2.17
CA GLY A 67 17.36 9.02 -0.96
C GLY A 67 16.11 8.59 -0.20
N TYR A 68 14.95 9.09 -0.57
CA TYR A 68 13.67 8.76 0.06
C TYR A 68 12.59 8.61 -1.00
N ILE A 69 11.78 7.58 -0.85
CA ILE A 69 10.58 7.35 -1.65
C ILE A 69 9.42 6.96 -0.72
N ASN A 70 8.23 7.47 -1.01
CA ASN A 70 7.01 7.03 -0.35
C ASN A 70 6.31 6.01 -1.25
N GLY A 71 5.90 4.88 -0.69
CA GLY A 71 5.28 3.83 -1.49
C GLY A 71 4.51 2.81 -0.66
N LEU A 72 3.96 1.84 -1.35
CA LEU A 72 3.18 0.74 -0.77
C LEU A 72 4.09 -0.40 -0.31
N GLY A 73 3.56 -1.30 0.54
CA GLY A 73 4.29 -2.41 1.15
C GLY A 73 5.01 -3.36 0.18
N GLY A 74 4.51 -3.51 -1.06
CA GLY A 74 5.16 -4.30 -2.11
C GLY A 74 6.56 -3.82 -2.53
N TYR A 75 7.01 -2.64 -2.08
CA TYR A 75 8.37 -2.16 -2.32
C TYR A 75 9.45 -3.04 -1.66
N TYR A 76 9.09 -3.85 -0.68
CA TYR A 76 9.98 -4.76 0.05
C TYR A 76 9.74 -6.24 -0.26
N ASP A 77 8.94 -6.55 -1.26
CA ASP A 77 8.72 -7.94 -1.65
C ASP A 77 10.00 -8.53 -2.25
N LYS A 78 10.58 -9.49 -1.54
CA LYS A 78 11.83 -10.13 -1.96
C LYS A 78 11.65 -11.07 -3.14
N THR A 79 10.42 -11.50 -3.41
CA THR A 79 10.09 -12.41 -4.53
C THR A 79 9.85 -11.65 -5.82
N ASP A 80 9.52 -10.36 -5.75
CA ASP A 80 9.29 -9.49 -6.91
C ASP A 80 10.60 -8.80 -7.33
N ALA A 81 11.16 -9.20 -8.46
CA ALA A 81 12.36 -8.59 -9.01
C ALA A 81 12.20 -7.08 -9.31
N SER A 82 10.98 -6.62 -9.54
CA SER A 82 10.63 -5.22 -9.77
C SER A 82 10.41 -4.42 -8.48
N ALA A 83 10.40 -5.07 -7.32
CA ALA A 83 10.32 -4.38 -6.04
C ALA A 83 11.49 -3.41 -5.86
N VAL A 84 11.25 -2.26 -5.27
CA VAL A 84 12.26 -1.20 -5.10
C VAL A 84 13.52 -1.72 -4.42
N GLN A 85 13.37 -2.56 -3.40
CA GLN A 85 14.51 -3.17 -2.70
C GLN A 85 15.38 -3.99 -3.64
N ASN A 86 14.79 -4.93 -4.38
CA ASN A 86 15.54 -5.83 -5.27
C ASN A 86 16.18 -5.07 -6.42
N LEU A 87 15.45 -4.15 -7.02
CA LEU A 87 15.97 -3.29 -8.08
C LEU A 87 17.15 -2.43 -7.60
N THR A 88 17.03 -1.83 -6.42
CA THR A 88 18.09 -0.98 -5.85
C THR A 88 19.36 -1.80 -5.56
N VAL A 89 19.22 -2.96 -4.93
CA VAL A 89 20.36 -3.83 -4.61
C VAL A 89 21.02 -4.39 -5.87
N SER A 90 20.24 -4.69 -6.90
CA SER A 90 20.80 -5.17 -8.19
C SER A 90 21.66 -4.11 -8.89
N LEU A 91 21.23 -2.84 -8.81
CA LEU A 91 21.97 -1.72 -9.42
C LEU A 91 23.12 -1.20 -8.54
N ASN A 92 22.97 -1.33 -7.22
CA ASN A 92 23.95 -0.85 -6.24
C ASN A 92 24.21 -1.96 -5.21
N PRO A 93 25.11 -2.90 -5.50
CA PRO A 93 25.47 -3.97 -4.58
C PRO A 93 25.98 -3.39 -3.25
N GLY A 94 25.39 -3.79 -2.14
CA GLY A 94 25.69 -3.26 -0.80
C GLY A 94 24.76 -2.12 -0.34
N ALA A 95 23.82 -1.68 -1.16
CA ALA A 95 22.79 -0.74 -0.72
C ALA A 95 21.94 -1.35 0.39
N VAL A 96 21.70 -0.59 1.45
CA VAL A 96 20.81 -0.94 2.55
C VAL A 96 19.58 -0.01 2.47
N ILE A 97 18.41 -0.62 2.42
CA ILE A 97 17.14 0.09 2.36
C ILE A 97 16.35 -0.23 3.63
N GLU A 98 15.88 0.81 4.29
CA GLU A 98 15.12 0.68 5.52
C GLU A 98 13.81 1.46 5.46
N ASN A 99 12.82 0.97 6.20
CA ASN A 99 11.58 1.69 6.42
C ASN A 99 11.82 2.86 7.38
N ALA A 100 11.59 4.08 6.91
CA ALA A 100 11.63 5.25 7.77
C ALA A 100 10.43 5.26 8.72
N THR A 101 10.66 5.52 9.99
CA THR A 101 9.58 5.79 10.94
C THR A 101 8.89 7.12 10.60
N PRO A 102 7.58 7.27 10.88
CA PRO A 102 6.89 8.53 10.66
C PRO A 102 7.59 9.68 11.40
N VAL A 103 7.93 10.73 10.66
CA VAL A 103 8.62 11.89 11.21
C VAL A 103 7.70 12.69 12.15
N LYS A 104 8.29 13.31 13.16
CA LYS A 104 7.61 14.26 14.05
C LYS A 104 7.72 15.67 13.49
N GLY A 105 6.62 16.37 13.46
CA GLY A 105 6.56 17.76 13.04
C GLY A 105 6.88 18.75 14.17
N PRO A 106 6.79 20.06 13.88
CA PRO A 106 7.14 21.14 14.83
C PRO A 106 6.39 21.07 16.17
N GLU A 107 5.13 20.58 16.14
CA GLU A 107 4.29 20.43 17.34
C GLU A 107 4.39 19.01 17.94
N GLY A 108 5.37 18.20 17.56
CA GLY A 108 5.54 16.83 18.01
C GLY A 108 4.53 15.84 17.43
N LYS A 109 3.63 16.29 16.55
CA LYS A 109 2.67 15.41 15.86
C LYS A 109 3.40 14.48 14.90
N SER A 110 2.88 13.27 14.79
CA SER A 110 3.36 12.25 13.86
C SER A 110 2.17 11.43 13.38
N GLY A 111 2.22 10.90 12.18
CA GLY A 111 1.16 10.05 11.67
C GLY A 111 1.39 9.69 10.22
N GLY A 112 0.62 8.72 9.77
CA GLY A 112 0.59 8.27 8.39
C GLY A 112 -0.84 8.03 7.95
N PHE A 113 -1.02 7.92 6.64
CA PHE A 113 -2.30 7.55 6.06
C PHE A 113 -2.58 6.08 6.37
N ILE A 114 -3.80 5.80 6.85
CA ILE A 114 -4.30 4.45 7.07
C ILE A 114 -5.55 4.29 6.21
N TRP A 115 -5.60 3.22 5.44
CA TRP A 115 -6.74 2.90 4.58
C TRP A 115 -8.03 2.61 5.35
N GLY A 116 -7.97 2.48 6.67
CA GLY A 116 -9.10 2.06 7.49
C GLY A 116 -9.34 0.55 7.40
N SER A 117 -10.43 0.10 8.01
CA SER A 117 -10.80 -1.32 8.07
C SER A 117 -11.57 -1.82 6.83
N GLY A 118 -11.90 -0.94 5.90
CA GLY A 118 -12.72 -1.26 4.71
C GLY A 118 -12.16 -0.64 3.44
N ALA A 119 -10.98 -1.12 2.98
CA ALA A 119 -10.35 -0.60 1.76
C ALA A 119 -11.03 -1.08 0.48
N HIS A 120 -11.53 -2.30 0.49
CA HIS A 120 -12.22 -2.90 -0.64
C HIS A 120 -13.61 -3.35 -0.23
N VAL A 121 -14.58 -3.15 -1.09
CA VAL A 121 -15.96 -3.54 -0.86
C VAL A 121 -16.42 -4.49 -1.96
N VAL A 122 -17.20 -5.49 -1.57
CA VAL A 122 -17.91 -6.36 -2.50
C VAL A 122 -19.33 -5.82 -2.65
N SER A 123 -19.71 -5.52 -3.89
CA SER A 123 -21.05 -5.04 -4.22
C SER A 123 -21.81 -6.11 -5.01
N PHE A 124 -23.09 -6.21 -4.75
CA PHE A 124 -23.97 -7.17 -5.44
C PHE A 124 -24.83 -6.42 -6.44
N GLY A 125 -24.96 -7.01 -7.63
CA GLY A 125 -25.82 -6.44 -8.67
C GLY A 125 -27.30 -6.58 -8.34
N VAL A 126 -28.12 -5.66 -8.84
CA VAL A 126 -29.57 -5.61 -8.62
C VAL A 126 -30.30 -6.90 -9.05
N GLN A 127 -29.71 -7.67 -9.96
CA GLN A 127 -30.26 -8.97 -10.38
C GLN A 127 -30.37 -10.00 -9.24
N LEU A 128 -29.64 -9.81 -8.14
CA LEU A 128 -29.69 -10.68 -6.97
C LEU A 128 -30.79 -10.30 -5.97
N GLU A 129 -31.44 -9.15 -6.16
CA GLU A 129 -32.51 -8.68 -5.27
C GLU A 129 -33.66 -9.68 -5.13
N LYS A 130 -33.93 -10.45 -6.17
CA LYS A 130 -35.00 -11.46 -6.21
C LYS A 130 -34.51 -12.90 -6.09
N ASP A 131 -33.22 -13.09 -5.81
CA ASP A 131 -32.58 -14.42 -5.66
C ASP A 131 -31.79 -14.49 -4.36
N GLU A 132 -32.52 -14.50 -3.25
CA GLU A 132 -31.98 -14.54 -1.90
C GLU A 132 -31.09 -15.79 -1.69
N ALA A 133 -31.48 -16.93 -2.26
CA ALA A 133 -30.73 -18.19 -2.14
C ALA A 133 -29.33 -18.06 -2.75
N LYS A 134 -29.23 -17.44 -3.92
CA LYS A 134 -27.96 -17.20 -4.60
C LYS A 134 -27.12 -16.17 -3.84
N LEU A 135 -27.73 -15.07 -3.37
CA LEU A 135 -27.03 -14.08 -2.55
C LEU A 135 -26.44 -14.70 -1.29
N LYS A 136 -27.26 -15.50 -0.57
CA LYS A 136 -26.81 -16.23 0.62
C LYS A 136 -25.61 -17.14 0.29
N LYS A 137 -25.68 -17.87 -0.80
CA LYS A 137 -24.60 -18.79 -1.21
C LYS A 137 -23.29 -18.03 -1.53
N ILE A 138 -23.38 -16.87 -2.18
CA ILE A 138 -22.21 -16.02 -2.44
C ILE A 138 -21.61 -15.52 -1.11
N LEU A 139 -22.44 -15.07 -0.16
CA LEU A 139 -21.97 -14.62 1.15
C LEU A 139 -21.33 -15.76 1.95
N GLU A 140 -21.88 -16.98 1.89
CA GLU A 140 -21.26 -18.17 2.50
C GLU A 140 -19.87 -18.45 1.93
N ILE A 141 -19.70 -18.40 0.61
CA ILE A 141 -18.39 -18.57 -0.06
C ILE A 141 -17.40 -17.50 0.42
N LEU A 142 -17.78 -16.23 0.37
CA LEU A 142 -16.93 -15.12 0.81
C LEU A 142 -16.55 -15.26 2.29
N ASN A 143 -17.52 -15.64 3.14
CA ASN A 143 -17.26 -15.86 4.56
C ASN A 143 -16.28 -17.01 4.78
N THR A 144 -16.43 -18.13 4.08
CA THR A 144 -15.51 -19.26 4.17
C THR A 144 -14.10 -18.88 3.75
N MET A 145 -13.96 -18.10 2.65
CA MET A 145 -12.66 -17.60 2.21
C MET A 145 -11.95 -16.71 3.22
N VAL A 146 -12.68 -16.04 4.11
CA VAL A 146 -12.09 -15.13 5.13
C VAL A 146 -11.89 -15.83 6.47
N SER A 147 -12.69 -16.86 6.79
CA SER A 147 -12.70 -17.50 8.09
C SER A 147 -11.97 -18.86 8.16
N ASP A 148 -11.57 -19.40 7.00
CA ASP A 148 -10.90 -20.67 6.87
C ASP A 148 -9.56 -20.47 6.14
N ASP A 149 -8.47 -20.60 6.89
CA ASP A 149 -7.11 -20.35 6.39
C ASP A 149 -6.71 -21.34 5.29
N ASP A 150 -7.14 -22.62 5.39
CA ASP A 150 -6.83 -23.63 4.38
C ASP A 150 -7.55 -23.32 3.06
N VAL A 151 -8.80 -22.87 3.13
CA VAL A 151 -9.55 -22.42 1.96
C VAL A 151 -8.92 -21.18 1.36
N MET A 152 -8.49 -20.21 2.19
CA MET A 152 -7.82 -19.01 1.73
C MET A 152 -6.51 -19.34 1.00
N LEU A 153 -5.67 -20.20 1.58
CA LEU A 153 -4.41 -20.63 0.97
C LEU A 153 -4.67 -21.33 -0.37
N ARG A 154 -5.63 -22.27 -0.39
CA ARG A 154 -5.98 -23.01 -1.60
C ARG A 154 -6.49 -22.09 -2.72
N VAL A 155 -7.30 -21.09 -2.39
CA VAL A 155 -7.82 -20.13 -3.38
C VAL A 155 -6.71 -19.23 -3.92
N ARG A 156 -5.76 -18.82 -3.07
CA ARG A 156 -4.69 -17.90 -3.46
C ARG A 156 -3.49 -18.58 -4.11
N LEU A 157 -3.12 -19.76 -3.64
CA LEU A 157 -1.86 -20.40 -4.00
C LEU A 157 -2.04 -21.76 -4.68
N GLY A 158 -3.28 -22.28 -4.72
CA GLY A 158 -3.56 -23.60 -5.28
C GLY A 158 -3.46 -24.71 -4.26
N GLU A 159 -2.93 -25.86 -4.66
CA GLU A 159 -2.85 -27.07 -3.84
C GLU A 159 -1.49 -27.19 -3.15
N GLU A 160 -1.49 -27.45 -1.83
CA GLU A 160 -0.27 -27.64 -1.07
C GLU A 160 0.52 -28.86 -1.60
N ASN A 161 1.84 -28.76 -1.63
CA ASN A 161 2.79 -29.71 -2.21
C ASN A 161 2.66 -29.91 -3.74
N VAL A 162 1.76 -29.18 -4.41
CA VAL A 162 1.64 -29.11 -5.87
C VAL A 162 2.04 -27.71 -6.34
N SER A 163 1.36 -26.69 -5.84
CA SER A 163 1.57 -25.27 -6.25
C SER A 163 2.42 -24.50 -5.25
N TYR A 164 2.40 -24.86 -4.00
CA TYR A 164 3.18 -24.22 -2.94
C TYR A 164 3.57 -25.22 -1.86
N LYS A 165 4.50 -24.84 -1.00
CA LYS A 165 4.88 -25.56 0.23
C LYS A 165 4.84 -24.60 1.41
N LEU A 166 4.50 -25.12 2.58
CA LEU A 166 4.62 -24.36 3.83
C LEU A 166 6.00 -24.65 4.44
N SER A 167 6.78 -23.59 4.70
CA SER A 167 8.07 -23.63 5.36
C SER A 167 8.07 -22.62 6.49
N ASP A 168 8.25 -23.06 7.73
CA ASP A 168 8.33 -22.22 8.94
C ASP A 168 7.19 -21.17 9.06
N GLY A 169 5.96 -21.56 8.68
CA GLY A 169 4.80 -20.68 8.71
C GLY A 169 4.70 -19.68 7.55
N SER A 170 5.61 -19.77 6.59
CA SER A 170 5.56 -19.01 5.34
C SER A 170 5.22 -19.92 4.17
N SER A 171 4.46 -19.41 3.20
CA SER A 171 4.21 -20.13 1.95
C SER A 171 5.32 -19.82 0.94
N GLU A 172 5.89 -20.87 0.35
CA GLU A 172 6.85 -20.78 -0.74
C GLU A 172 6.25 -21.39 -2.02
N ILE A 173 6.42 -20.72 -3.14
CA ILE A 173 5.98 -21.24 -4.44
C ILE A 173 6.83 -22.47 -4.77
N ALA A 174 6.19 -23.55 -5.21
CA ALA A 174 6.91 -24.76 -5.58
C ALA A 174 7.72 -24.54 -6.86
N ASP A 175 8.93 -25.12 -6.91
CA ASP A 175 9.82 -25.01 -8.07
C ASP A 175 9.13 -25.46 -9.37
N GLY A 176 9.30 -24.67 -10.43
CA GLY A 176 8.80 -24.96 -11.78
C GLY A 176 7.33 -24.61 -12.00
N ILE A 177 6.71 -23.85 -11.08
CA ILE A 177 5.37 -23.31 -11.27
C ILE A 177 5.48 -21.83 -11.61
N ASP A 178 5.02 -21.45 -12.80
CA ASP A 178 4.74 -20.06 -13.13
C ASP A 178 3.50 -19.61 -12.36
N PHE A 179 3.70 -18.82 -11.34
CA PHE A 179 2.60 -18.20 -10.61
C PHE A 179 1.90 -17.21 -11.54
N ILE A 180 0.74 -17.58 -12.03
CA ILE A 180 -0.13 -16.63 -12.75
C ILE A 180 -0.74 -15.73 -11.69
N SER A 181 -0.30 -14.48 -11.66
CA SER A 181 -0.92 -13.46 -10.82
C SER A 181 -2.41 -13.37 -11.14
N PRO A 182 -3.30 -13.38 -10.14
CA PRO A 182 -4.73 -13.21 -10.38
C PRO A 182 -5.09 -11.81 -10.95
N TYR A 183 -4.08 -10.97 -11.19
CA TYR A 183 -4.20 -9.61 -11.71
C TYR A 183 -3.61 -9.45 -13.14
N ASP A 184 -3.13 -10.54 -13.76
CA ASP A 184 -2.69 -10.57 -15.17
C ASP A 184 -3.82 -10.87 -16.14
#